data_46cb95c26006064aedad8519d1c3e221
#
_entry.id   46cb95c26006064aedad8519d1c3e221
#
_cell.length_a   1.000
_cell.length_b   1.000
_cell.length_c   1.000
_cell.angle_alpha   90.00
_cell.angle_beta   90.00
_cell.angle_gamma   90.00
#
_symmetry.space_group_name_H-M   'P 1'
#
loop_
_entity.id
_entity.type
_entity.pdbx_description
1 polymer ?
#
loop_
_entity_poly.entity_id
_entity_poly.type
_entity_poly.pdbx_seq_one_letter_code
_entity_poly.pdbx_strand_id
1 'polypeptide(L)'
;MTLLVSALLVALNIGLIFLLLAAPVGVRTVRISKLIPAGRERLWSALWPLGENAGWSGEYIGAEPVMGDSGLARLKLSWESRDGSPIERTVRLEDVVQGRRFAMRVVDDSSLDPSFWSNYRETTDLALRDDGVLVTLTRTDRYRGLAFMVFRYFALRREMRKLKIWAETGKYRSGGLFEHPASQVGFAVLSAFLLWPLFGLTPGGLVLAFVLTSVVALHELGHMAAFRLMGHRRVRMIFLPLLGGIAIGGRPYDSRFEVAFVALMGAGFSAFLVPLAIASSSYASTAGWSLAAMLLASLAGCMALFNIANLVPVWKFDGGQVLRQICPNPPLLALASFLLLGGFLAVASWAGMQTWFIAAVGAVFAILSLLTAGGGIKPRYELKPIGLFDRFAIGAALLAVFAIHGFGVIWAVSKIA
;
A
#
# COMPACT_ATOMS: atom_id res chain seq x y z
N MET A 1 -15.36 20.44 24.34
CA MET A 1 -14.21 19.53 24.60
C MET A 1 -12.99 20.44 24.73
N THR A 2 -12.19 20.31 25.79
CA THR A 2 -11.05 21.21 26.04
C THR A 2 -9.96 21.00 24.99
N LEU A 3 -9.21 22.05 24.64
CA LEU A 3 -8.09 22.03 23.68
C LEU A 3 -7.08 20.90 24.04
N LEU A 4 -6.87 20.67 25.33
CA LEU A 4 -6.00 19.62 25.86
C LEU A 4 -6.48 18.21 25.46
N VAL A 5 -7.78 17.93 25.57
CA VAL A 5 -8.36 16.63 25.19
C VAL A 5 -8.23 16.38 23.69
N SER A 6 -8.46 17.40 22.86
CA SER A 6 -8.28 17.33 21.41
C SER A 6 -6.80 17.06 21.05
N ALA A 7 -5.86 17.76 21.67
CA ALA A 7 -4.43 17.56 21.45
C ALA A 7 -3.99 16.16 21.89
N LEU A 8 -4.47 15.64 23.01
CA LEU A 8 -4.19 14.28 23.48
C LEU A 8 -4.73 13.22 22.53
N LEU A 9 -5.95 13.40 22.01
CA LEU A 9 -6.54 12.47 21.02
C LEU A 9 -5.75 12.46 19.72
N VAL A 10 -5.32 13.61 19.22
CA VAL A 10 -4.47 13.72 18.03
C VAL A 10 -3.13 13.03 18.27
N ALA A 11 -2.46 13.29 19.39
CA ALA A 11 -1.19 12.66 19.74
C ALA A 11 -1.32 11.14 19.87
N LEU A 12 -2.39 10.65 20.50
CA LEU A 12 -2.70 9.22 20.60
C LEU A 12 -2.88 8.57 19.24
N ASN A 13 -3.63 9.21 18.33
CA ASN A 13 -3.86 8.70 16.98
C ASN A 13 -2.54 8.67 16.16
N ILE A 14 -1.73 9.72 16.22
CA ILE A 14 -0.42 9.74 15.56
C ILE A 14 0.48 8.64 16.14
N GLY A 15 0.52 8.48 17.46
CA GLY A 15 1.27 7.43 18.14
C GLY A 15 0.82 6.03 17.70
N LEU A 16 -0.48 5.81 17.59
CA LEU A 16 -1.05 4.55 17.12
C LEU A 16 -0.69 4.27 15.65
N ILE A 17 -0.82 5.26 14.78
CA ILE A 17 -0.42 5.15 13.36
C ILE A 17 1.07 4.83 13.26
N PHE A 18 1.92 5.54 14.03
CA PHE A 18 3.35 5.26 14.09
C PHE A 18 3.64 3.84 14.54
N LEU A 19 3.01 3.38 15.63
CA LEU A 19 3.15 2.02 16.17
C LEU A 19 2.76 0.96 15.14
N LEU A 20 1.65 1.18 14.44
CA LEU A 20 1.14 0.24 13.44
C LEU A 20 2.00 0.19 12.18
N LEU A 21 2.50 1.33 11.69
CA LEU A 21 3.09 1.44 10.35
C LEU A 21 4.61 1.66 10.32
N ALA A 22 5.20 2.23 11.38
CA ALA A 22 6.58 2.71 11.32
C ALA A 22 7.47 2.29 12.49
N ALA A 23 6.92 1.94 13.65
CA ALA A 23 7.70 1.61 14.83
C ALA A 23 8.66 0.44 14.57
N PRO A 24 9.91 0.51 15.02
CA PRO A 24 10.88 -0.57 14.84
C PRO A 24 10.53 -1.74 15.77
N VAL A 25 9.83 -2.74 15.24
CA VAL A 25 9.46 -3.98 15.97
C VAL A 25 10.69 -4.90 16.13
N GLY A 26 11.68 -4.76 15.23
CA GLY A 26 12.89 -5.58 15.21
C GLY A 26 12.68 -6.93 14.55
N VAL A 27 13.64 -7.85 14.77
CA VAL A 27 13.54 -9.22 14.24
C VAL A 27 12.55 -10.02 15.08
N ARG A 28 11.52 -10.56 14.43
CA ARG A 28 10.50 -11.38 15.08
C ARG A 28 10.20 -12.62 14.24
N THR A 29 9.75 -13.64 14.93
CA THR A 29 9.37 -14.93 14.35
C THR A 29 7.87 -15.14 14.46
N VAL A 30 7.25 -15.42 13.32
CA VAL A 30 5.83 -15.81 13.23
C VAL A 30 5.78 -17.30 12.92
N ARG A 31 5.01 -18.06 13.73
CA ARG A 31 4.89 -19.51 13.62
C ARG A 31 3.42 -19.90 13.56
N ILE A 32 3.06 -20.79 12.63
CA ILE A 32 1.74 -21.39 12.49
C ILE A 32 1.89 -22.90 12.35
N SER A 33 1.12 -23.64 13.14
CA SER A 33 1.05 -25.10 13.06
C SER A 33 -0.38 -25.53 12.76
N LYS A 34 -0.53 -26.57 11.92
CA LYS A 34 -1.84 -27.15 11.61
C LYS A 34 -1.71 -28.63 11.29
N LEU A 35 -2.61 -29.41 11.84
CA LEU A 35 -2.75 -30.82 11.46
C LEU A 35 -3.46 -30.91 10.11
N ILE A 36 -2.85 -31.62 9.18
CA ILE A 36 -3.38 -31.86 7.83
C ILE A 36 -3.53 -33.36 7.63
N PRO A 37 -4.74 -33.89 7.34
CA PRO A 37 -4.99 -35.30 7.12
C PRO A 37 -4.55 -35.71 5.70
N ALA A 38 -3.23 -35.76 5.49
CA ALA A 38 -2.62 -36.15 4.22
C ALA A 38 -1.27 -36.85 4.46
N GLY A 39 -0.85 -37.63 3.49
CA GLY A 39 0.45 -38.31 3.55
C GLY A 39 1.64 -37.33 3.60
N ARG A 40 2.66 -37.69 4.38
CA ARG A 40 3.86 -36.86 4.56
C ARG A 40 4.59 -36.59 3.25
N GLU A 41 4.69 -37.58 2.39
CA GLU A 41 5.38 -37.45 1.09
C GLU A 41 4.68 -36.43 0.18
N ARG A 42 3.34 -36.46 0.14
CA ARG A 42 2.55 -35.48 -0.61
C ARG A 42 2.77 -34.06 -0.11
N LEU A 43 2.77 -33.86 1.21
CA LEU A 43 3.01 -32.55 1.81
C LEU A 43 4.47 -32.11 1.63
N TRP A 44 5.42 -33.05 1.71
CA TRP A 44 6.82 -32.75 1.46
C TRP A 44 7.03 -32.32 0.01
N SER A 45 6.50 -33.06 -0.97
CA SER A 45 6.62 -32.71 -2.40
C SER A 45 6.02 -31.37 -2.76
N ALA A 46 5.04 -30.89 -1.98
CA ALA A 46 4.43 -29.57 -2.17
C ALA A 46 5.22 -28.44 -1.50
N LEU A 47 5.80 -28.69 -0.33
CA LEU A 47 6.48 -27.67 0.46
C LEU A 47 7.97 -27.57 0.15
N TRP A 48 8.59 -28.69 -0.23
CA TRP A 48 9.99 -28.72 -0.65
C TRP A 48 10.18 -27.95 -1.96
N PRO A 49 11.07 -26.94 -2.01
CA PRO A 49 11.21 -26.08 -3.18
C PRO A 49 11.49 -26.80 -4.50
N LEU A 50 12.20 -27.93 -4.45
CA LEU A 50 12.51 -28.77 -5.60
C LEU A 50 11.57 -30.00 -5.71
N GLY A 51 10.45 -29.99 -5.00
CA GLY A 51 9.47 -31.06 -5.02
C GLY A 51 8.58 -31.02 -6.28
N GLU A 52 8.10 -32.18 -6.70
CA GLU A 52 7.25 -32.31 -7.89
C GLU A 52 5.98 -31.44 -7.83
N ASN A 53 5.45 -31.20 -6.63
CA ASN A 53 4.27 -30.39 -6.38
C ASN A 53 4.59 -29.00 -5.85
N ALA A 54 5.82 -28.49 -5.93
CA ALA A 54 6.20 -27.17 -5.39
C ALA A 54 5.38 -26.02 -5.99
N GLY A 55 4.89 -26.17 -7.22
CA GLY A 55 3.97 -25.24 -7.88
C GLY A 55 2.50 -25.26 -7.41
N TRP A 56 2.15 -26.05 -6.37
CA TRP A 56 0.77 -26.23 -5.90
C TRP A 56 0.02 -24.92 -5.62
N SER A 57 0.72 -23.88 -5.16
CA SER A 57 0.15 -22.58 -4.84
C SER A 57 0.09 -21.61 -6.02
N GLY A 58 0.71 -21.96 -7.16
CA GLY A 58 0.91 -21.06 -8.28
C GLY A 58 1.87 -19.89 -8.00
N GLU A 59 2.57 -19.91 -6.87
CA GLU A 59 3.60 -18.93 -6.53
C GLU A 59 4.90 -19.22 -7.28
N TYR A 60 5.26 -20.49 -7.35
CA TYR A 60 6.41 -20.98 -8.13
C TYR A 60 5.93 -21.54 -9.47
N ILE A 61 6.54 -21.10 -10.57
CA ILE A 61 6.32 -21.60 -11.91
C ILE A 61 7.44 -22.55 -12.36
N GLY A 62 8.52 -22.64 -11.60
CA GLY A 62 9.63 -23.54 -11.80
C GLY A 62 10.63 -23.45 -10.65
N ALA A 63 11.36 -24.52 -10.43
CA ALA A 63 12.46 -24.59 -9.50
C ALA A 63 13.51 -25.56 -10.03
N GLU A 64 14.78 -25.17 -9.90
CA GLU A 64 15.92 -25.99 -10.35
C GLU A 64 17.07 -25.92 -9.35
N PRO A 65 17.82 -27.00 -9.15
CA PRO A 65 19.05 -26.97 -8.35
C PRO A 65 20.11 -26.13 -9.07
N VAL A 66 20.94 -25.43 -8.32
CA VAL A 66 22.08 -24.69 -8.88
C VAL A 66 23.24 -25.66 -9.09
N MET A 67 23.75 -25.70 -10.31
CA MET A 67 24.92 -26.57 -10.62
C MET A 67 26.12 -26.17 -9.75
N GLY A 68 26.78 -27.19 -9.14
CA GLY A 68 27.97 -27.00 -8.33
C GLY A 68 27.73 -26.72 -6.84
N ASP A 69 26.52 -26.46 -6.41
CA ASP A 69 26.16 -26.32 -4.98
C ASP A 69 24.79 -26.95 -4.71
N SER A 70 24.79 -28.16 -4.16
CA SER A 70 23.57 -28.91 -3.84
C SER A 70 22.70 -28.27 -2.75
N GLY A 71 23.22 -27.29 -2.05
CA GLY A 71 22.48 -26.50 -1.04
C GLY A 71 21.77 -25.29 -1.62
N LEU A 72 21.91 -25.00 -2.92
CA LEU A 72 21.25 -23.87 -3.58
C LEU A 72 20.16 -24.33 -4.54
N ALA A 73 19.04 -23.62 -4.52
CA ALA A 73 17.96 -23.78 -5.49
C ALA A 73 17.59 -22.43 -6.10
N ARG A 74 17.34 -22.42 -7.42
CA ARG A 74 16.82 -21.27 -8.14
C ARG A 74 15.31 -21.45 -8.34
N LEU A 75 14.55 -20.52 -7.83
CA LEU A 75 13.08 -20.51 -7.90
C LEU A 75 12.64 -19.46 -8.92
N LYS A 76 11.77 -19.83 -9.85
CA LYS A 76 11.09 -18.93 -10.76
C LYS A 76 9.70 -18.63 -10.21
N LEU A 77 9.45 -17.36 -9.88
CA LEU A 77 8.19 -16.91 -9.29
C LEU A 77 7.19 -16.54 -10.38
N SER A 78 5.91 -16.61 -10.07
CA SER A 78 4.84 -16.15 -10.98
C SER A 78 4.73 -14.63 -11.11
N TRP A 79 5.49 -13.89 -10.32
CA TRP A 79 5.58 -12.43 -10.38
C TRP A 79 6.53 -11.98 -11.48
N GLU A 80 6.17 -10.89 -12.14
CA GLU A 80 6.97 -10.32 -13.23
C GLU A 80 8.06 -9.38 -12.70
N SER A 81 9.26 -9.47 -13.25
CA SER A 81 10.34 -8.50 -13.11
C SER A 81 10.06 -7.26 -13.99
N ARG A 82 10.96 -6.27 -13.97
CA ARG A 82 10.83 -5.02 -14.76
C ARG A 82 10.70 -5.25 -16.26
N ASP A 83 11.38 -6.24 -16.77
CA ASP A 83 11.41 -6.61 -18.19
C ASP A 83 10.26 -7.57 -18.59
N GLY A 84 9.38 -7.91 -17.65
CA GLY A 84 8.28 -8.85 -17.86
C GLY A 84 8.68 -10.33 -17.72
N SER A 85 9.95 -10.64 -17.47
CA SER A 85 10.40 -11.99 -17.15
C SER A 85 9.94 -12.40 -15.73
N PRO A 86 9.83 -13.69 -15.43
CA PRO A 86 9.60 -14.15 -14.06
C PRO A 86 10.69 -13.66 -13.10
N ILE A 87 10.31 -13.28 -11.87
CA ILE A 87 11.30 -13.00 -10.84
C ILE A 87 12.02 -14.30 -10.49
N GLU A 88 13.35 -14.28 -10.57
CA GLU A 88 14.21 -15.38 -10.15
C GLU A 88 14.76 -15.11 -8.75
N ARG A 89 14.68 -16.12 -7.90
CA ARG A 89 15.18 -16.07 -6.52
C ARG A 89 16.05 -17.26 -6.25
N THR A 90 17.30 -17.02 -5.83
CA THR A 90 18.21 -18.06 -5.38
C THR A 90 18.09 -18.20 -3.88
N VAL A 91 17.82 -19.41 -3.42
CA VAL A 91 17.68 -19.74 -2.00
C VAL A 91 18.71 -20.76 -1.59
N ARG A 92 19.21 -20.62 -0.37
CA ARG A 92 20.03 -21.64 0.30
C ARG A 92 19.13 -22.52 1.16
N LEU A 93 19.24 -23.81 0.94
CA LEU A 93 18.54 -24.84 1.70
C LEU A 93 19.45 -25.28 2.86
N GLU A 94 18.94 -25.17 4.07
CA GLU A 94 19.66 -25.44 5.32
C GLU A 94 18.86 -26.42 6.17
N ASP A 95 19.52 -27.07 7.12
CA ASP A 95 18.90 -27.97 8.12
C ASP A 95 17.97 -29.03 7.50
N VAL A 96 18.38 -29.57 6.34
CA VAL A 96 17.56 -30.50 5.56
C VAL A 96 17.55 -31.88 6.20
N VAL A 97 16.38 -32.31 6.67
CA VAL A 97 16.07 -33.69 7.07
C VAL A 97 14.93 -34.15 6.16
N GLN A 98 15.28 -34.98 5.19
CA GLN A 98 14.38 -35.44 4.12
C GLN A 98 13.03 -35.93 4.68
N GLY A 99 11.93 -35.34 4.12
CA GLY A 99 10.56 -35.64 4.53
C GLY A 99 10.16 -35.11 5.91
N ARG A 100 11.04 -34.40 6.64
CA ARG A 100 10.75 -33.92 8.01
C ARG A 100 10.94 -32.42 8.19
N ARG A 101 12.05 -31.88 7.73
CA ARG A 101 12.39 -30.48 8.00
C ARG A 101 13.33 -29.91 6.95
N PHE A 102 13.17 -28.65 6.67
CA PHE A 102 14.18 -27.82 6.00
C PHE A 102 14.03 -26.35 6.43
N ALA A 103 15.11 -25.62 6.31
CA ALA A 103 15.11 -24.16 6.38
C ALA A 103 15.56 -23.57 5.05
N MET A 104 15.15 -22.34 4.79
CA MET A 104 15.44 -21.65 3.54
C MET A 104 15.80 -20.19 3.83
N ARG A 105 16.89 -19.72 3.20
CA ARG A 105 17.30 -18.32 3.18
C ARG A 105 17.41 -17.85 1.74
N VAL A 106 16.95 -16.63 1.49
CA VAL A 106 17.16 -15.99 0.21
C VAL A 106 18.58 -15.44 0.14
N VAL A 107 19.32 -15.86 -0.87
CA VAL A 107 20.71 -15.44 -1.13
C VAL A 107 20.74 -14.36 -2.18
N ASP A 108 19.90 -14.49 -3.21
CA ASP A 108 19.80 -13.55 -4.31
C ASP A 108 18.36 -13.45 -4.82
N ASP A 109 17.99 -12.28 -5.37
CA ASP A 109 16.65 -12.00 -5.90
C ASP A 109 16.79 -11.02 -7.06
N SER A 110 16.18 -11.33 -8.21
CA SER A 110 16.30 -10.48 -9.40
C SER A 110 15.62 -9.12 -9.30
N SER A 111 14.72 -8.93 -8.30
CA SER A 111 13.95 -7.68 -8.15
C SER A 111 14.34 -6.84 -6.95
N LEU A 112 14.83 -7.46 -5.87
CA LEU A 112 15.14 -6.80 -4.61
C LEU A 112 16.63 -6.90 -4.26
N ASP A 113 17.14 -5.86 -3.58
CA ASP A 113 18.51 -5.84 -3.07
C ASP A 113 18.70 -6.96 -2.04
N PRO A 114 19.84 -7.68 -2.05
CA PRO A 114 20.11 -8.79 -1.09
C PRO A 114 19.98 -8.34 0.38
N SER A 115 20.27 -7.09 0.72
CA SER A 115 20.10 -6.57 2.08
C SER A 115 18.68 -6.64 2.62
N PHE A 116 17.68 -6.65 1.72
CA PHE A 116 16.26 -6.83 2.08
C PHE A 116 16.04 -8.19 2.75
N TRP A 117 16.76 -9.22 2.29
CA TRP A 117 16.62 -10.59 2.74
C TRP A 117 17.52 -10.97 3.92
N SER A 118 18.37 -10.05 4.40
CA SER A 118 19.41 -10.31 5.40
C SER A 118 18.90 -10.92 6.71
N ASN A 119 17.67 -10.63 7.11
CA ASN A 119 17.03 -11.17 8.32
C ASN A 119 15.93 -12.19 8.01
N TYR A 120 15.70 -12.48 6.72
CA TYR A 120 14.62 -13.37 6.33
C TYR A 120 15.06 -14.82 6.37
N ARG A 121 14.30 -15.64 7.09
CA ARG A 121 14.46 -17.10 7.14
C ARG A 121 13.11 -17.77 7.21
N GLU A 122 12.96 -18.82 6.44
CA GLU A 122 11.81 -19.73 6.48
C GLU A 122 12.22 -21.08 7.05
N THR A 123 11.35 -21.70 7.83
CA THR A 123 11.53 -23.08 8.29
C THR A 123 10.20 -23.82 8.14
N THR A 124 10.27 -25.03 7.60
CA THR A 124 9.14 -25.94 7.44
C THR A 124 9.45 -27.21 8.20
N ASP A 125 8.54 -27.62 9.09
CA ASP A 125 8.63 -28.86 9.86
C ASP A 125 7.38 -29.71 9.60
N LEU A 126 7.57 -31.02 9.39
CA LEU A 126 6.53 -32.02 9.24
C LEU A 126 6.70 -33.12 10.28
N ALA A 127 5.78 -33.17 11.24
CA ALA A 127 5.75 -34.20 12.27
C ALA A 127 4.55 -35.13 12.07
N LEU A 128 4.81 -36.44 11.98
CA LEU A 128 3.74 -37.45 11.92
C LEU A 128 2.92 -37.43 13.21
N ARG A 129 1.60 -37.59 13.08
CA ARG A 129 0.61 -37.77 14.14
C ARG A 129 -0.36 -38.85 13.68
N ASP A 130 -1.12 -39.39 14.61
CA ASP A 130 -2.07 -40.48 14.34
C ASP A 130 -3.11 -40.11 13.27
N ASP A 131 -3.57 -38.82 13.29
CA ASP A 131 -4.59 -38.31 12.36
C ASP A 131 -4.02 -37.56 11.16
N GLY A 132 -2.72 -37.69 10.87
CA GLY A 132 -2.10 -37.00 9.71
C GLY A 132 -0.73 -36.43 10.01
N VAL A 133 -0.41 -35.29 9.39
CA VAL A 133 0.85 -34.61 9.56
C VAL A 133 0.66 -33.24 10.18
N LEU A 134 1.34 -32.98 11.29
CA LEU A 134 1.43 -31.63 11.85
C LEU A 134 2.46 -30.83 11.04
N VAL A 135 1.97 -29.93 10.20
CA VAL A 135 2.80 -29.00 9.42
C VAL A 135 3.01 -27.73 10.23
N THR A 136 4.25 -27.31 10.38
CA THR A 136 4.62 -26.06 11.05
C THR A 136 5.42 -25.20 10.08
N LEU A 137 4.91 -24.01 9.78
CA LEU A 137 5.60 -22.99 9.01
C LEU A 137 6.08 -21.89 9.96
N THR A 138 7.35 -21.53 9.85
CA THR A 138 7.98 -20.49 10.64
C THR A 138 8.64 -19.48 9.71
N ARG A 139 8.38 -18.17 9.92
CA ARG A 139 8.97 -17.07 9.16
C ARG A 139 9.61 -16.09 10.14
N THR A 140 10.91 -15.92 10.03
CA THR A 140 11.65 -14.90 10.79
C THR A 140 11.99 -13.75 9.87
N ASP A 141 11.75 -12.53 10.29
CA ASP A 141 12.01 -11.33 9.49
C ASP A 141 12.16 -10.10 10.40
N ARG A 142 12.69 -9.01 9.86
CA ARG A 142 12.73 -7.71 10.52
C ARG A 142 11.48 -6.92 10.17
N TYR A 143 10.67 -6.59 11.18
CA TYR A 143 9.43 -5.84 11.00
C TYR A 143 9.58 -4.37 11.38
N ARG A 144 9.01 -3.50 10.56
CA ARG A 144 8.68 -2.11 10.87
C ARG A 144 7.17 -1.97 10.85
N GLY A 145 6.60 -1.56 12.00
CA GLY A 145 5.15 -1.51 12.20
C GLY A 145 4.53 -2.87 12.57
N LEU A 146 3.73 -2.85 13.62
CA LEU A 146 3.00 -4.02 14.11
C LEU A 146 2.04 -4.60 13.06
N ALA A 147 1.42 -3.74 12.24
CA ALA A 147 0.49 -4.18 11.20
C ALA A 147 1.13 -5.17 10.22
N PHE A 148 2.40 -5.00 9.85
CA PHE A 148 3.09 -5.92 8.94
C PHE A 148 3.34 -7.29 9.58
N MET A 149 3.63 -7.33 10.88
CA MET A 149 3.79 -8.60 11.60
C MET A 149 2.44 -9.34 11.70
N VAL A 150 1.36 -8.62 12.02
CA VAL A 150 0.00 -9.16 12.07
C VAL A 150 -0.44 -9.64 10.68
N PHE A 151 -0.14 -8.86 9.64
CA PHE A 151 -0.40 -9.27 8.25
C PHE A 151 0.35 -10.57 7.90
N ARG A 152 1.62 -10.72 8.30
CA ARG A 152 2.41 -11.94 8.11
C ARG A 152 1.75 -13.15 8.79
N TYR A 153 1.25 -12.97 10.01
CA TYR A 153 0.52 -14.02 10.72
C TYR A 153 -0.71 -14.51 9.93
N PHE A 154 -1.54 -13.59 9.47
CA PHE A 154 -2.73 -13.94 8.70
C PHE A 154 -2.39 -14.51 7.31
N ALA A 155 -1.31 -14.05 6.68
CA ALA A 155 -0.81 -14.59 5.42
C ALA A 155 -0.40 -16.07 5.57
N LEU A 156 0.41 -16.40 6.60
CA LEU A 156 0.78 -17.78 6.89
C LEU A 156 -0.42 -18.66 7.23
N ARG A 157 -1.37 -18.14 8.02
CA ARG A 157 -2.60 -18.85 8.36
C ARG A 157 -3.44 -19.15 7.11
N ARG A 158 -3.47 -18.23 6.16
CA ARG A 158 -4.13 -18.41 4.87
C ARG A 158 -3.42 -19.44 4.00
N GLU A 159 -2.10 -19.35 3.90
CA GLU A 159 -1.25 -20.31 3.19
C GLU A 159 -1.48 -21.74 3.72
N MET A 160 -1.43 -21.92 5.03
CA MET A 160 -1.69 -23.19 5.69
C MET A 160 -3.11 -23.75 5.43
N ARG A 161 -4.11 -22.86 5.35
CA ARG A 161 -5.48 -23.26 4.99
C ARG A 161 -5.56 -23.74 3.54
N LYS A 162 -4.93 -23.01 2.61
CA LYS A 162 -4.87 -23.36 1.20
C LYS A 162 -4.12 -24.68 0.99
N LEU A 163 -3.02 -24.88 1.69
CA LEU A 163 -2.27 -26.14 1.69
C LEU A 163 -3.14 -27.32 2.12
N LYS A 164 -3.92 -27.16 3.22
CA LYS A 164 -4.85 -28.20 3.67
C LYS A 164 -5.86 -28.55 2.58
N ILE A 165 -6.51 -27.56 1.97
CA ILE A 165 -7.52 -27.78 0.91
C ILE A 165 -6.88 -28.48 -0.28
N TRP A 166 -5.70 -28.05 -0.70
CA TRP A 166 -4.98 -28.68 -1.80
C TRP A 166 -4.59 -30.12 -1.48
N ALA A 167 -4.09 -30.38 -0.29
CA ALA A 167 -3.70 -31.71 0.15
C ALA A 167 -4.87 -32.69 0.16
N GLU A 168 -6.07 -32.22 0.54
CA GLU A 168 -7.30 -33.01 0.60
C GLU A 168 -7.95 -33.19 -0.78
N THR A 169 -7.92 -32.15 -1.64
CA THR A 169 -8.75 -32.13 -2.88
C THR A 169 -7.92 -32.19 -4.17
N GLY A 170 -6.61 -31.99 -4.12
CA GLY A 170 -5.75 -31.81 -5.28
C GLY A 170 -5.94 -30.51 -6.04
N LYS A 171 -6.89 -29.65 -5.61
CA LYS A 171 -7.23 -28.40 -6.29
C LYS A 171 -6.74 -27.19 -5.52
N TYR A 172 -5.99 -26.31 -6.18
CA TYR A 172 -5.65 -25.02 -5.63
C TYR A 172 -6.80 -24.03 -5.84
N ARG A 173 -7.23 -23.39 -4.76
CA ARG A 173 -8.16 -22.26 -4.83
C ARG A 173 -7.36 -20.96 -4.78
N SER A 174 -7.24 -20.30 -5.93
CA SER A 174 -6.71 -18.94 -5.99
C SER A 174 -7.68 -17.96 -5.30
N GLY A 175 -7.14 -16.90 -4.78
CA GLY A 175 -7.94 -15.88 -4.10
C GLY A 175 -8.19 -16.16 -2.63
N GLY A 176 -8.66 -15.16 -1.94
CA GLY A 176 -9.05 -15.18 -0.54
C GLY A 176 -10.07 -14.08 -0.28
N LEU A 177 -10.60 -14.02 0.94
CA LEU A 177 -11.54 -12.98 1.33
C LEU A 177 -11.06 -11.57 0.98
N PHE A 178 -9.76 -11.29 1.16
CA PHE A 178 -9.15 -9.99 0.84
C PHE A 178 -8.92 -9.72 -0.64
N GLU A 179 -9.05 -10.71 -1.50
CA GLU A 179 -8.82 -10.57 -2.95
C GLU A 179 -10.14 -10.54 -3.75
N HIS A 180 -11.24 -10.91 -3.12
CA HIS A 180 -12.54 -10.94 -3.77
C HIS A 180 -13.15 -9.54 -3.89
N PRO A 181 -13.61 -9.10 -5.07
CA PRO A 181 -14.16 -7.75 -5.26
C PRO A 181 -15.28 -7.38 -4.27
N ALA A 182 -16.21 -8.30 -4.00
CA ALA A 182 -17.28 -8.06 -3.03
C ALA A 182 -16.76 -7.80 -1.61
N SER A 183 -15.65 -8.45 -1.22
CA SER A 183 -15.01 -8.19 0.06
C SER A 183 -14.36 -6.81 0.11
N GLN A 184 -13.81 -6.34 -1.00
CA GLN A 184 -13.25 -4.98 -1.10
C GLN A 184 -14.34 -3.93 -0.91
N VAL A 185 -15.51 -4.13 -1.55
CA VAL A 185 -16.70 -3.28 -1.31
C VAL A 185 -17.14 -3.35 0.14
N GLY A 186 -17.20 -4.55 0.73
CA GLY A 186 -17.55 -4.73 2.14
C GLY A 186 -16.58 -4.01 3.09
N PHE A 187 -15.27 -4.03 2.79
CA PHE A 187 -14.26 -3.29 3.57
C PHE A 187 -14.38 -1.78 3.39
N ALA A 188 -14.74 -1.28 2.20
CA ALA A 188 -15.02 0.13 1.97
C ALA A 188 -16.25 0.58 2.77
N VAL A 189 -17.33 -0.19 2.74
CA VAL A 189 -18.53 0.06 3.54
C VAL A 189 -18.21 0.04 5.04
N LEU A 190 -17.47 -0.96 5.51
CA LEU A 190 -17.01 -1.03 6.89
C LEU A 190 -16.17 0.19 7.26
N SER A 191 -15.28 0.65 6.36
CA SER A 191 -14.48 1.85 6.56
C SER A 191 -15.35 3.09 6.77
N ALA A 192 -16.42 3.26 5.97
CA ALA A 192 -17.35 4.38 6.14
C ALA A 192 -18.03 4.33 7.51
N PHE A 193 -18.49 3.18 7.98
CA PHE A 193 -19.06 3.03 9.32
C PHE A 193 -18.05 3.31 10.43
N LEU A 194 -16.81 2.89 10.29
CA LEU A 194 -15.76 3.16 11.25
C LEU A 194 -15.32 4.64 11.28
N LEU A 195 -15.45 5.34 10.15
CA LEU A 195 -15.20 6.79 10.05
C LEU A 195 -16.38 7.63 10.58
N TRP A 196 -17.59 7.08 10.62
CA TRP A 196 -18.79 7.82 11.01
C TRP A 196 -18.68 8.55 12.36
N PRO A 197 -18.14 7.96 13.45
CA PRO A 197 -17.97 8.68 14.71
C PRO A 197 -17.13 9.95 14.62
N LEU A 198 -16.17 10.01 13.68
CA LEU A 198 -15.35 11.22 13.45
C LEU A 198 -16.18 12.39 12.88
N PHE A 199 -17.32 12.10 12.25
CA PHE A 199 -18.25 13.08 11.69
C PHE A 199 -19.50 13.28 12.55
N GLY A 200 -19.46 12.92 13.85
CA GLY A 200 -20.46 13.26 14.84
C GLY A 200 -21.67 12.34 14.95
N LEU A 201 -21.65 11.11 14.40
CA LEU A 201 -22.70 10.08 14.49
C LEU A 201 -24.11 10.56 14.02
N THR A 202 -24.15 11.59 13.21
CA THR A 202 -25.38 12.10 12.57
C THR A 202 -25.61 11.43 11.21
N PRO A 203 -26.83 11.45 10.66
CA PRO A 203 -27.08 10.99 9.28
C PRO A 203 -26.21 11.72 8.24
N GLY A 204 -26.03 13.04 8.38
CA GLY A 204 -25.13 13.82 7.53
C GLY A 204 -23.67 13.38 7.67
N GLY A 205 -23.23 13.11 8.89
CA GLY A 205 -21.88 12.55 9.15
C GLY A 205 -21.67 11.18 8.51
N LEU A 206 -22.70 10.34 8.46
CA LEU A 206 -22.63 9.06 7.75
C LEU A 206 -22.46 9.26 6.25
N VAL A 207 -23.25 10.16 5.65
CA VAL A 207 -23.11 10.53 4.23
C VAL A 207 -21.69 11.03 3.94
N LEU A 208 -21.16 11.89 4.78
CA LEU A 208 -19.79 12.43 4.62
C LEU A 208 -18.72 11.30 4.72
N ALA A 209 -18.92 10.33 5.63
CA ALA A 209 -18.04 9.17 5.74
C ALA A 209 -18.05 8.30 4.46
N PHE A 210 -19.23 8.09 3.87
CA PHE A 210 -19.34 7.38 2.58
C PHE A 210 -18.73 8.19 1.43
N VAL A 211 -18.94 9.51 1.39
CA VAL A 211 -18.32 10.38 0.39
C VAL A 211 -16.80 10.31 0.50
N LEU A 212 -16.23 10.45 1.70
CA LEU A 212 -14.79 10.35 1.90
C LEU A 212 -14.23 8.97 1.50
N THR A 213 -14.92 7.90 1.87
CA THR A 213 -14.52 6.53 1.48
C THR A 213 -14.54 6.37 -0.05
N SER A 214 -15.53 6.94 -0.73
CA SER A 214 -15.62 6.94 -2.19
C SER A 214 -14.48 7.75 -2.83
N VAL A 215 -14.11 8.87 -2.23
CA VAL A 215 -12.97 9.70 -2.66
C VAL A 215 -11.67 8.92 -2.55
N VAL A 216 -11.44 8.20 -1.45
CA VAL A 216 -10.28 7.33 -1.29
C VAL A 216 -10.24 6.25 -2.38
N ALA A 217 -11.39 5.61 -2.66
CA ALA A 217 -11.46 4.62 -3.73
C ALA A 217 -11.16 5.22 -5.11
N LEU A 218 -11.66 6.42 -5.41
CA LEU A 218 -11.37 7.13 -6.66
C LEU A 218 -9.88 7.49 -6.80
N HIS A 219 -9.25 7.90 -5.71
CA HIS A 219 -7.81 8.18 -5.66
C HIS A 219 -6.99 6.92 -6.00
N GLU A 220 -7.31 5.79 -5.38
CA GLU A 220 -6.64 4.52 -5.66
C GLU A 220 -6.88 4.03 -7.10
N LEU A 221 -8.07 4.29 -7.65
CA LEU A 221 -8.35 4.01 -9.07
C LEU A 221 -7.45 4.85 -10.00
N GLY A 222 -7.08 6.07 -9.60
CA GLY A 222 -6.11 6.89 -10.30
C GLY A 222 -4.74 6.21 -10.39
N HIS A 223 -4.22 5.70 -9.27
CA HIS A 223 -2.99 4.91 -9.25
C HIS A 223 -3.10 3.65 -10.11
N MET A 224 -4.23 2.93 -10.01
CA MET A 224 -4.45 1.72 -10.82
C MET A 224 -4.48 2.02 -12.31
N ALA A 225 -5.12 3.12 -12.72
CA ALA A 225 -5.13 3.56 -14.11
C ALA A 225 -3.71 3.87 -14.61
N ALA A 226 -2.92 4.58 -13.79
CA ALA A 226 -1.53 4.87 -14.10
C ALA A 226 -0.68 3.60 -14.23
N PHE A 227 -0.80 2.65 -13.31
CA PHE A 227 -0.14 1.35 -13.44
C PHE A 227 -0.48 0.65 -14.76
N ARG A 228 -1.77 0.64 -15.14
CA ARG A 228 -2.20 0.05 -16.41
C ARG A 228 -1.60 0.76 -17.62
N LEU A 229 -1.57 2.09 -17.61
CA LEU A 229 -0.94 2.90 -18.67
C LEU A 229 0.57 2.65 -18.76
N MET A 230 1.24 2.36 -17.64
CA MET A 230 2.66 1.99 -17.60
C MET A 230 2.91 0.50 -17.93
N GLY A 231 1.90 -0.24 -18.38
CA GLY A 231 2.06 -1.61 -18.85
C GLY A 231 2.02 -2.69 -17.77
N HIS A 232 1.60 -2.38 -16.54
CA HIS A 232 1.40 -3.40 -15.52
C HIS A 232 0.18 -4.27 -15.84
N ARG A 233 0.39 -5.55 -16.09
CA ARG A 233 -0.69 -6.49 -16.48
C ARG A 233 -1.57 -6.88 -15.29
N ARG A 234 -1.00 -7.05 -14.09
CA ARG A 234 -1.69 -7.51 -12.88
C ARG A 234 -1.80 -6.38 -11.87
N VAL A 235 -2.75 -5.48 -12.07
CA VAL A 235 -3.02 -4.37 -11.13
C VAL A 235 -4.19 -4.74 -10.23
N ARG A 236 -4.05 -4.50 -8.93
CA ARG A 236 -5.09 -4.75 -7.93
C ARG A 236 -5.11 -3.65 -6.87
N MET A 237 -6.28 -3.42 -6.30
CA MET A 237 -6.47 -2.60 -5.12
C MET A 237 -6.78 -3.50 -3.92
N ILE A 238 -6.22 -3.17 -2.78
CA ILE A 238 -6.58 -3.76 -1.49
C ILE A 238 -7.10 -2.63 -0.61
N PHE A 239 -8.36 -2.70 -0.24
CA PHE A 239 -8.96 -1.75 0.68
C PHE A 239 -8.78 -2.26 2.10
N LEU A 240 -8.20 -1.42 2.96
CA LEU A 240 -7.99 -1.71 4.38
C LEU A 240 -8.91 -0.79 5.19
N PRO A 241 -9.82 -1.33 6.02
CA PRO A 241 -10.69 -0.50 6.83
C PRO A 241 -9.91 0.51 7.65
N LEU A 242 -10.34 1.77 7.68
CA LEU A 242 -9.71 2.96 8.28
C LEU A 242 -8.39 3.42 7.66
N LEU A 243 -7.61 2.52 7.07
CA LEU A 243 -6.30 2.86 6.50
C LEU A 243 -6.36 3.28 5.02
N GLY A 244 -7.53 3.10 4.39
CA GLY A 244 -7.74 3.46 2.99
C GLY A 244 -7.46 2.33 2.01
N GLY A 245 -7.25 2.69 0.74
CA GLY A 245 -6.86 1.78 -0.32
C GLY A 245 -5.34 1.71 -0.50
N ILE A 246 -4.88 0.65 -1.13
CA ILE A 246 -3.51 0.51 -1.61
C ILE A 246 -3.57 -0.08 -3.01
N ALA A 247 -3.17 0.68 -4.01
CA ALA A 247 -2.99 0.19 -5.36
C ALA A 247 -1.65 -0.54 -5.50
N ILE A 248 -1.67 -1.72 -6.08
CA ILE A 248 -0.48 -2.57 -6.24
C ILE A 248 -0.30 -2.86 -7.72
N GLY A 249 0.85 -2.49 -8.26
CA GLY A 249 1.29 -2.84 -9.61
C GLY A 249 1.71 -4.31 -9.70
N GLY A 250 1.70 -4.85 -10.90
CA GLY A 250 2.02 -6.27 -11.16
C GLY A 250 3.53 -6.57 -11.24
N ARG A 251 4.37 -5.55 -11.36
CA ARG A 251 5.83 -5.65 -11.44
C ARG A 251 6.50 -4.49 -10.68
N PRO A 252 7.80 -4.57 -10.37
CA PRO A 252 8.55 -3.43 -9.85
C PRO A 252 8.57 -2.26 -10.84
N TYR A 253 8.70 -1.04 -10.33
CA TYR A 253 8.87 0.15 -11.16
C TYR A 253 10.17 0.07 -12.01
N ASP A 254 10.10 0.52 -13.24
CA ASP A 254 11.22 0.53 -14.17
C ASP A 254 11.99 1.86 -14.17
N SER A 255 11.29 2.98 -14.00
CA SER A 255 11.87 4.32 -14.12
C SER A 255 11.38 5.27 -13.03
N ARG A 256 12.14 6.35 -12.82
CA ARG A 256 11.72 7.46 -11.94
C ARG A 256 10.47 8.16 -12.47
N PHE A 257 10.32 8.23 -13.81
CA PHE A 257 9.10 8.74 -14.43
C PHE A 257 7.88 7.91 -14.02
N GLU A 258 7.98 6.59 -14.12
CA GLU A 258 6.88 5.70 -13.76
C GLU A 258 6.45 5.88 -12.30
N VAL A 259 7.40 5.97 -11.36
CA VAL A 259 7.11 6.24 -9.95
C VAL A 259 6.39 7.58 -9.78
N ALA A 260 6.92 8.65 -10.41
CA ALA A 260 6.35 9.99 -10.31
C ALA A 260 4.95 10.06 -10.92
N PHE A 261 4.76 9.47 -12.10
CA PHE A 261 3.49 9.45 -12.80
C PHE A 261 2.43 8.67 -12.01
N VAL A 262 2.75 7.47 -11.54
CA VAL A 262 1.83 6.66 -10.75
C VAL A 262 1.46 7.40 -9.46
N ALA A 263 2.43 7.96 -8.73
CA ALA A 263 2.17 8.71 -7.51
C ALA A 263 1.29 9.95 -7.79
N LEU A 264 1.55 10.70 -8.85
CA LEU A 264 0.76 11.90 -9.18
C LEU A 264 -0.69 11.56 -9.56
N MET A 265 -0.92 10.41 -10.21
CA MET A 265 -2.23 10.07 -10.78
C MET A 265 -3.29 9.73 -9.73
N GLY A 266 -2.94 9.43 -8.48
CA GLY A 266 -3.92 9.36 -7.40
C GLY A 266 -4.72 10.66 -7.28
N ALA A 267 -4.02 11.76 -7.06
CA ALA A 267 -4.62 13.10 -7.04
C ALA A 267 -4.97 13.60 -8.46
N GLY A 268 -4.17 13.28 -9.48
CA GLY A 268 -4.36 13.71 -10.85
C GLY A 268 -5.66 13.23 -11.47
N PHE A 269 -6.08 12.00 -11.21
CA PHE A 269 -7.37 11.48 -11.65
C PHE A 269 -8.54 12.29 -11.09
N SER A 270 -8.49 12.62 -9.81
CA SER A 270 -9.50 13.43 -9.14
C SER A 270 -9.49 14.89 -9.60
N ALA A 271 -8.36 15.41 -10.09
CA ALA A 271 -8.27 16.79 -10.58
C ALA A 271 -9.18 17.05 -11.80
N PHE A 272 -9.49 16.02 -12.60
CA PHE A 272 -10.50 16.14 -13.65
C PHE A 272 -11.93 16.12 -13.10
N LEU A 273 -12.17 15.47 -11.98
CA LEU A 273 -13.49 15.30 -11.39
C LEU A 273 -13.91 16.49 -10.51
N VAL A 274 -12.96 17.19 -9.88
CA VAL A 274 -13.25 18.33 -8.99
C VAL A 274 -13.97 19.45 -9.71
N PRO A 275 -13.50 20.01 -10.86
CA PRO A 275 -14.22 21.04 -11.60
C PRO A 275 -15.61 20.57 -12.07
N LEU A 276 -15.71 19.31 -12.49
CA LEU A 276 -16.99 18.73 -12.92
C LEU A 276 -17.98 18.66 -11.76
N ALA A 277 -17.56 18.20 -10.59
CA ALA A 277 -18.41 18.16 -9.40
C ALA A 277 -18.84 19.56 -8.93
N ILE A 278 -17.93 20.55 -9.00
CA ILE A 278 -18.24 21.96 -8.71
C ILE A 278 -19.29 22.49 -9.68
N ALA A 279 -19.09 22.32 -10.99
CA ALA A 279 -20.04 22.77 -12.01
C ALA A 279 -21.40 22.09 -11.85
N SER A 280 -21.40 20.77 -11.64
CA SER A 280 -22.64 20.00 -11.42
C SER A 280 -23.36 20.40 -10.15
N SER A 281 -22.64 20.69 -9.05
CA SER A 281 -23.25 21.23 -7.82
C SER A 281 -23.89 22.57 -8.04
N SER A 282 -23.21 23.47 -8.76
CA SER A 282 -23.75 24.79 -9.09
C SER A 282 -25.00 24.67 -9.96
N TYR A 283 -25.00 23.85 -10.99
CA TYR A 283 -26.16 23.57 -11.83
C TYR A 283 -27.32 22.99 -11.03
N ALA A 284 -27.09 21.98 -10.20
CA ALA A 284 -28.11 21.36 -9.36
C ALA A 284 -28.76 22.39 -8.39
N SER A 285 -27.95 23.30 -7.87
CA SER A 285 -28.43 24.39 -7.01
C SER A 285 -29.37 25.34 -7.76
N THR A 286 -29.03 25.76 -8.98
CA THR A 286 -29.89 26.61 -9.81
C THR A 286 -31.14 25.88 -10.29
N ALA A 287 -31.07 24.56 -10.49
CA ALA A 287 -32.24 23.76 -10.85
C ALA A 287 -33.15 23.39 -9.65
N GLY A 288 -32.82 23.85 -8.43
CA GLY A 288 -33.62 23.59 -7.23
C GLY A 288 -33.40 22.20 -6.63
N TRP A 289 -32.40 21.44 -7.10
CA TRP A 289 -32.08 20.09 -6.61
C TRP A 289 -31.11 20.14 -5.40
N SER A 290 -31.62 20.64 -4.29
CA SER A 290 -30.83 21.00 -3.10
C SER A 290 -30.00 19.82 -2.56
N LEU A 291 -30.59 18.61 -2.48
CA LEU A 291 -29.86 17.40 -2.03
C LEU A 291 -28.71 17.03 -2.96
N ALA A 292 -28.96 17.04 -4.28
CA ALA A 292 -27.92 16.75 -5.27
C ALA A 292 -26.80 17.79 -5.24
N ALA A 293 -27.16 19.08 -5.12
CA ALA A 293 -26.21 20.18 -4.99
C ALA A 293 -25.31 19.98 -3.76
N MET A 294 -25.89 19.65 -2.60
CA MET A 294 -25.16 19.40 -1.36
C MET A 294 -24.22 18.17 -1.46
N LEU A 295 -24.70 17.06 -2.03
CA LEU A 295 -23.89 15.86 -2.18
C LEU A 295 -22.70 16.09 -3.13
N LEU A 296 -22.92 16.79 -4.25
CA LEU A 296 -21.88 17.13 -5.22
C LEU A 296 -20.87 18.12 -4.63
N ALA A 297 -21.33 19.11 -3.83
CA ALA A 297 -20.43 20.01 -3.12
C ALA A 297 -19.58 19.27 -2.09
N SER A 298 -20.18 18.37 -1.31
CA SER A 298 -19.47 17.53 -0.35
C SER A 298 -18.44 16.64 -1.05
N LEU A 299 -18.79 16.06 -2.20
CA LEU A 299 -17.88 15.25 -3.00
C LEU A 299 -16.70 16.09 -3.51
N ALA A 300 -16.95 17.26 -4.08
CA ALA A 300 -15.92 18.17 -4.56
C ALA A 300 -14.96 18.59 -3.43
N GLY A 301 -15.53 19.01 -2.29
CA GLY A 301 -14.75 19.43 -1.12
C GLY A 301 -13.91 18.29 -0.52
N CYS A 302 -14.49 17.11 -0.34
CA CYS A 302 -13.76 15.94 0.14
C CYS A 302 -12.65 15.50 -0.83
N MET A 303 -12.93 15.49 -2.15
CA MET A 303 -11.91 15.20 -3.16
C MET A 303 -10.75 16.20 -3.11
N ALA A 304 -11.10 17.48 -3.05
CA ALA A 304 -10.09 18.53 -3.01
C ALA A 304 -9.23 18.44 -1.75
N LEU A 305 -9.85 18.32 -0.57
CA LEU A 305 -9.15 18.28 0.70
C LEU A 305 -8.29 17.01 0.86
N PHE A 306 -8.82 15.85 0.51
CA PHE A 306 -8.09 14.59 0.62
C PHE A 306 -6.89 14.57 -0.32
N ASN A 307 -7.07 14.98 -1.57
CA ASN A 307 -5.99 14.91 -2.55
C ASN A 307 -4.92 15.97 -2.32
N ILE A 308 -5.28 17.20 -1.90
CA ILE A 308 -4.26 18.20 -1.56
C ILE A 308 -3.43 17.76 -0.36
N ALA A 309 -4.03 17.06 0.62
CA ALA A 309 -3.32 16.49 1.74
C ALA A 309 -2.33 15.38 1.32
N ASN A 310 -2.67 14.56 0.30
CA ASN A 310 -1.77 13.57 -0.26
C ASN A 310 -0.63 14.17 -1.10
N LEU A 311 -0.78 15.41 -1.58
CA LEU A 311 0.28 16.11 -2.31
C LEU A 311 1.29 16.81 -1.39
N VAL A 312 1.11 16.78 -0.07
CA VAL A 312 2.08 17.35 0.86
C VAL A 312 3.41 16.61 0.74
N PRO A 313 4.57 17.32 0.86
CA PRO A 313 5.90 16.76 0.59
C PRO A 313 6.42 15.86 1.70
N VAL A 314 5.62 14.90 2.13
CA VAL A 314 6.00 13.86 3.09
C VAL A 314 6.37 12.58 2.34
N TRP A 315 7.47 11.95 2.72
CA TRP A 315 8.09 10.82 2.01
C TRP A 315 7.14 9.72 1.54
N LYS A 316 6.12 9.38 2.30
CA LYS A 316 5.20 8.29 1.96
C LYS A 316 3.93 8.78 1.25
N PHE A 317 3.74 10.09 1.18
CA PHE A 317 2.62 10.68 0.45
C PHE A 317 2.99 10.88 -1.02
N ASP A 318 2.01 11.00 -1.87
CA ASP A 318 2.21 11.10 -3.31
C ASP A 318 3.05 12.31 -3.70
N GLY A 319 2.80 13.48 -3.10
CA GLY A 319 3.60 14.68 -3.33
C GLY A 319 5.08 14.48 -3.01
N GLY A 320 5.37 13.83 -1.89
CA GLY A 320 6.75 13.50 -1.50
C GLY A 320 7.39 12.47 -2.43
N GLN A 321 6.62 11.49 -2.92
CA GLN A 321 7.10 10.52 -3.89
C GLN A 321 7.42 11.18 -5.24
N VAL A 322 6.53 12.05 -5.74
CA VAL A 322 6.72 12.81 -6.99
C VAL A 322 7.98 13.69 -6.89
N LEU A 323 8.08 14.53 -5.85
CA LEU A 323 9.21 15.44 -5.68
C LEU A 323 10.56 14.73 -5.67
N ARG A 324 10.67 13.59 -5.04
CA ARG A 324 11.89 12.78 -5.02
C ARG A 324 12.33 12.27 -6.37
N GLN A 325 11.40 12.07 -7.30
CA GLN A 325 11.76 11.62 -8.65
C GLN A 325 12.18 12.78 -9.55
N ILE A 326 11.56 13.94 -9.38
CA ILE A 326 11.85 15.12 -10.24
C ILE A 326 12.98 16.00 -9.70
N CYS A 327 13.26 15.97 -8.38
CA CYS A 327 14.35 16.73 -7.79
C CYS A 327 15.62 15.87 -7.72
N PRO A 328 16.68 16.20 -8.48
CA PRO A 328 17.86 15.34 -8.63
C PRO A 328 18.78 15.35 -7.40
N ASN A 329 18.73 16.39 -6.59
CA ASN A 329 19.63 16.56 -5.46
C ASN A 329 18.89 17.03 -4.18
N PRO A 330 19.46 16.77 -2.98
CA PRO A 330 18.82 17.12 -1.72
C PRO A 330 18.48 18.60 -1.52
N PRO A 331 19.32 19.58 -1.92
CA PRO A 331 18.96 21.00 -1.78
C PRO A 331 17.72 21.39 -2.59
N LEU A 332 17.63 20.94 -3.85
CA LEU A 332 16.47 21.22 -4.71
C LEU A 332 15.22 20.51 -4.18
N LEU A 333 15.35 19.28 -3.68
CA LEU A 333 14.25 18.57 -3.04
C LEU A 333 13.75 19.31 -1.79
N ALA A 334 14.65 19.81 -0.96
CA ALA A 334 14.30 20.60 0.21
C ALA A 334 13.56 21.88 -0.19
N LEU A 335 14.13 22.66 -1.14
CA LEU A 335 13.49 23.89 -1.64
C LEU A 335 12.09 23.61 -2.19
N ALA A 336 11.95 22.63 -3.08
CA ALA A 336 10.65 22.26 -3.67
C ALA A 336 9.64 21.80 -2.60
N SER A 337 10.11 21.07 -1.57
CA SER A 337 9.27 20.65 -0.45
C SER A 337 8.78 21.83 0.37
N PHE A 338 9.64 22.81 0.67
CA PHE A 338 9.24 24.02 1.39
C PHE A 338 8.28 24.89 0.57
N LEU A 339 8.50 25.02 -0.75
CA LEU A 339 7.60 25.78 -1.62
C LEU A 339 6.22 25.12 -1.70
N LEU A 340 6.15 23.81 -1.83
CA LEU A 340 4.87 23.08 -1.87
C LEU A 340 4.15 23.14 -0.51
N LEU A 341 4.88 23.00 0.59
CA LEU A 341 4.30 23.18 1.93
C LEU A 341 3.80 24.61 2.13
N GLY A 342 4.57 25.62 1.70
CA GLY A 342 4.15 27.01 1.73
C GLY A 342 2.84 27.27 0.95
N GLY A 343 2.72 26.65 -0.24
CA GLY A 343 1.49 26.66 -1.02
C GLY A 343 0.31 26.03 -0.28
N PHE A 344 0.53 24.90 0.38
CA PHE A 344 -0.50 24.25 1.22
C PHE A 344 -0.95 25.16 2.37
N LEU A 345 -0.02 25.80 3.09
CA LEU A 345 -0.34 26.73 4.16
C LEU A 345 -1.08 27.98 3.65
N ALA A 346 -0.72 28.47 2.46
CA ALA A 346 -1.41 29.59 1.80
C ALA A 346 -2.87 29.20 1.47
N VAL A 347 -3.11 28.03 0.88
CA VAL A 347 -4.47 27.52 0.61
C VAL A 347 -5.28 27.44 1.91
N ALA A 348 -4.71 26.89 2.97
CA ALA A 348 -5.37 26.78 4.27
C ALA A 348 -5.72 28.18 4.84
N SER A 349 -4.82 29.15 4.70
CA SER A 349 -5.05 30.55 5.12
C SER A 349 -6.16 31.21 4.29
N TRP A 350 -6.15 31.05 2.96
CA TRP A 350 -7.20 31.58 2.07
C TRP A 350 -8.56 30.91 2.30
N ALA A 351 -8.56 29.65 2.72
CA ALA A 351 -9.76 28.95 3.16
C ALA A 351 -10.27 29.43 4.54
N GLY A 352 -9.63 30.41 5.16
CA GLY A 352 -10.09 30.98 6.44
C GLY A 352 -9.80 30.07 7.65
N MET A 353 -8.88 29.10 7.53
CA MET A 353 -8.50 28.24 8.66
C MET A 353 -7.76 29.04 9.73
N GLN A 354 -8.03 28.73 10.99
CA GLN A 354 -7.38 29.43 12.11
C GLN A 354 -5.87 29.16 12.15
N THR A 355 -5.07 30.18 12.42
CA THR A 355 -3.61 30.13 12.41
C THR A 355 -3.03 29.01 13.28
N TRP A 356 -3.60 28.77 14.48
CA TRP A 356 -3.16 27.68 15.33
C TRP A 356 -3.35 26.30 14.70
N PHE A 357 -4.46 26.11 13.94
CA PHE A 357 -4.72 24.85 13.23
C PHE A 357 -3.73 24.66 12.08
N ILE A 358 -3.45 25.73 11.32
CA ILE A 358 -2.45 25.72 10.24
C ILE A 358 -1.04 25.34 10.81
N ALA A 359 -0.65 25.97 11.95
CA ALA A 359 0.59 25.67 12.61
C ALA A 359 0.66 24.20 13.12
N ALA A 360 -0.43 23.71 13.71
CA ALA A 360 -0.51 22.33 14.18
C ALA A 360 -0.41 21.33 13.02
N VAL A 361 -1.08 21.55 11.92
CA VAL A 361 -0.99 20.71 10.71
C VAL A 361 0.43 20.75 10.14
N GLY A 362 1.05 21.93 10.03
CA GLY A 362 2.44 22.06 9.60
C GLY A 362 3.43 21.29 10.49
N ALA A 363 3.26 21.37 11.81
CA ALA A 363 4.06 20.61 12.76
C ALA A 363 3.88 19.08 12.59
N VAL A 364 2.65 18.60 12.42
CA VAL A 364 2.35 17.19 12.18
C VAL A 364 3.05 16.70 10.91
N PHE A 365 2.99 17.47 9.82
CA PHE A 365 3.68 17.12 8.58
C PHE A 365 5.19 17.10 8.73
N ALA A 366 5.77 18.06 9.44
CA ALA A 366 7.21 18.08 9.73
C ALA A 366 7.63 16.83 10.52
N ILE A 367 6.88 16.47 11.56
CA ILE A 367 7.12 15.26 12.37
C ILE A 367 7.00 14.00 11.50
N LEU A 368 5.93 13.86 10.72
CA LEU A 368 5.74 12.72 9.83
C LEU A 368 6.87 12.61 8.79
N SER A 369 7.33 13.73 8.24
CA SER A 369 8.46 13.77 7.30
C SER A 369 9.74 13.24 7.94
N LEU A 370 10.06 13.68 9.17
CA LEU A 370 11.23 13.21 9.92
C LEU A 370 11.12 11.72 10.27
N LEU A 371 9.96 11.26 10.74
CA LEU A 371 9.75 9.87 11.14
C LEU A 371 9.79 8.89 9.95
N THR A 372 9.45 9.34 8.75
CA THR A 372 9.38 8.50 7.58
C THR A 372 10.61 8.57 6.67
N ALA A 373 11.55 9.49 6.91
CA ALA A 373 12.71 9.75 6.04
C ALA A 373 13.65 8.56 5.81
N GLY A 374 13.65 7.54 6.64
CA GLY A 374 14.65 6.46 6.68
C GLY A 374 14.23 5.07 6.19
N GLY A 375 13.20 4.90 5.36
CA GLY A 375 12.62 3.57 5.20
C GLY A 375 12.12 3.14 3.82
N GLY A 376 12.91 3.24 2.77
CA GLY A 376 12.55 2.67 1.47
C GLY A 376 13.09 1.24 1.27
N ILE A 377 12.33 0.35 0.63
CA ILE A 377 12.83 -0.93 0.10
C ILE A 377 13.76 -0.59 -1.07
N LYS A 378 15.02 -1.06 -1.01
CA LYS A 378 15.95 -0.87 -2.12
C LYS A 378 15.67 -1.90 -3.21
N PRO A 379 15.42 -1.47 -4.47
CA PRO A 379 15.34 -2.39 -5.58
C PRO A 379 16.74 -2.92 -5.92
N ARG A 380 16.80 -4.05 -6.61
CA ARG A 380 18.07 -4.66 -7.07
C ARG A 380 18.87 -3.73 -7.99
N TYR A 381 18.18 -3.05 -8.88
CA TYR A 381 18.78 -2.14 -9.83
C TYR A 381 18.21 -0.74 -9.64
N GLU A 382 19.03 0.27 -9.90
CA GLU A 382 18.56 1.65 -9.90
C GLU A 382 17.46 1.85 -10.93
N LEU A 383 16.56 2.78 -10.64
CA LEU A 383 15.51 3.20 -11.57
C LEU A 383 16.14 3.96 -12.74
N LYS A 384 15.66 3.72 -13.94
CA LYS A 384 16.03 4.54 -15.10
C LYS A 384 15.83 6.02 -14.76
N PRO A 385 16.81 6.88 -15.08
CA PRO A 385 16.71 8.31 -14.80
C PRO A 385 15.54 8.93 -15.54
N ILE A 386 14.97 9.99 -14.97
CA ILE A 386 13.94 10.79 -15.62
C ILE A 386 14.58 11.82 -16.56
N GLY A 387 14.08 11.94 -17.79
CA GLY A 387 14.50 12.96 -18.75
C GLY A 387 14.17 14.37 -18.27
N LEU A 388 14.87 15.37 -18.83
CA LEU A 388 14.64 16.77 -18.46
C LEU A 388 13.20 17.21 -18.80
N PHE A 389 12.72 16.87 -19.99
CA PHE A 389 11.36 17.17 -20.44
C PHE A 389 10.31 16.54 -19.51
N ASP A 390 10.45 15.25 -19.21
CA ASP A 390 9.53 14.52 -18.34
C ASP A 390 9.51 15.09 -16.93
N ARG A 391 10.67 15.56 -16.44
CA ARG A 391 10.80 16.20 -15.14
C ARG A 391 9.99 17.50 -15.08
N PHE A 392 10.10 18.35 -16.11
CA PHE A 392 9.32 19.56 -16.21
C PHE A 392 7.82 19.28 -16.39
N ALA A 393 7.47 18.30 -17.23
CA ALA A 393 6.08 17.91 -17.47
C ALA A 393 5.41 17.42 -16.18
N ILE A 394 6.07 16.53 -15.43
CA ILE A 394 5.55 16.04 -14.13
C ILE A 394 5.49 17.18 -13.10
N GLY A 395 6.50 18.08 -13.07
CA GLY A 395 6.50 19.24 -12.18
C GLY A 395 5.35 20.18 -12.47
N ALA A 396 5.12 20.52 -13.74
CA ALA A 396 3.98 21.34 -14.17
C ALA A 396 2.64 20.67 -13.86
N ALA A 397 2.52 19.36 -14.09
CA ALA A 397 1.33 18.60 -13.76
C ALA A 397 1.07 18.58 -12.24
N LEU A 398 2.11 18.42 -11.41
CA LEU A 398 2.01 18.50 -9.96
C LEU A 398 1.44 19.86 -9.51
N LEU A 399 1.97 20.95 -10.06
CA LEU A 399 1.50 22.31 -9.75
C LEU A 399 0.05 22.53 -10.20
N ALA A 400 -0.31 22.04 -11.39
CA ALA A 400 -1.68 22.14 -11.91
C ALA A 400 -2.67 21.34 -11.03
N VAL A 401 -2.33 20.10 -10.68
CA VAL A 401 -3.14 19.26 -9.79
C VAL A 401 -3.29 19.89 -8.41
N PHE A 402 -2.20 20.44 -7.86
CA PHE A 402 -2.21 21.17 -6.59
C PHE A 402 -3.13 22.41 -6.66
N ALA A 403 -3.02 23.20 -7.72
CA ALA A 403 -3.85 24.40 -7.90
C ALA A 403 -5.35 24.07 -8.03
N ILE A 404 -5.70 23.02 -8.77
CA ILE A 404 -7.09 22.58 -8.94
C ILE A 404 -7.69 22.14 -7.60
N HIS A 405 -6.96 21.33 -6.84
CA HIS A 405 -7.43 20.90 -5.52
C HIS A 405 -7.45 22.06 -4.51
N GLY A 406 -6.45 22.96 -4.56
CA GLY A 406 -6.43 24.17 -3.75
C GLY A 406 -7.66 25.06 -4.00
N PHE A 407 -7.98 25.29 -5.27
CA PHE A 407 -9.22 26.00 -5.65
C PHE A 407 -10.47 25.27 -5.13
N GLY A 408 -10.52 23.94 -5.28
CA GLY A 408 -11.63 23.14 -4.78
C GLY A 408 -11.85 23.25 -3.27
N VAL A 409 -10.78 23.31 -2.47
CA VAL A 409 -10.86 23.53 -1.02
C VAL A 409 -11.44 24.93 -0.72
N ILE A 410 -10.90 25.97 -1.33
CA ILE A 410 -11.34 27.34 -1.13
C ILE A 410 -12.82 27.48 -1.52
N TRP A 411 -13.20 26.93 -2.68
CA TRP A 411 -14.59 26.93 -3.14
C TRP A 411 -15.52 26.18 -2.17
N ALA A 412 -15.14 24.99 -1.69
CA ALA A 412 -15.98 24.22 -0.78
C ALA A 412 -16.18 24.95 0.55
N VAL A 413 -15.14 25.56 1.11
CA VAL A 413 -15.25 26.35 2.35
C VAL A 413 -16.19 27.56 2.16
N SER A 414 -16.10 28.25 1.01
CA SER A 414 -17.01 29.40 0.71
C SER A 414 -18.49 29.02 0.57
N LYS A 415 -18.81 27.70 0.47
CA LYS A 415 -20.20 27.21 0.45
C LYS A 415 -20.75 26.82 1.82
N ILE A 416 -19.86 26.68 2.81
CA ILE A 416 -20.18 26.29 4.19
C ILE A 416 -20.19 27.52 5.11
N ALA A 417 -19.35 28.53 4.80
CA ALA A 417 -19.33 29.83 5.50
C ALA A 417 -20.51 30.70 5.07
#